data_27291ff6e5d2ba332c0010e4b76b0b7d
#
_entry.id   27291ff6e5d2ba332c0010e4b76b0b7d
#
_cell.length_a   1.000
_cell.length_b   1.000
_cell.length_c   1.000
_cell.angle_alpha   90.00
_cell.angle_beta   90.00
_cell.angle_gamma   90.00
#
_symmetry.space_group_name_H-M   'P 1'
#
loop_
_entity.id
_entity.type
_entity.pdbx_description
1 polymer ?
#
loop_
_entity_poly.entity_id
_entity_poly.type
_entity_poly.pdbx_seq_one_letter_code
_entity_poly.pdbx_strand_id
1 'polypeptide(L)'
;MLWKKEEAKVDLLTATEQEIHATVKVCHSNLNWFISAIYVSSHLVKRRLVWSNLSEIAKLHNLPWLMLGDFNEVLSSEEKFGGNQINLNRALEFKECLENCNFLDLGFAGSKFTWTNKRPITSLILERLDRCFANPSWIMLYPGATITHLPRTFSDHCPILIKLLGTRTNVTNKPFHFHTMWLLHPQFPKVVKEAWFGNRSLSSVISYFTIKVKNWNIEVFGNLFSRKRRVLARLGGVQKAIACNLSEAFLKLEKLLIRNMP
;
A
#
# COMPACT_ATOMS: atom_id res chain seq x y z
N MET A 1 5.23 -5.74 3.26
CA MET A 1 5.85 -4.87 2.24
C MET A 1 5.92 -5.62 0.92
N LEU A 2 5.58 -4.97 -0.20
CA LEU A 2 5.63 -5.53 -1.55
C LEU A 2 6.35 -4.55 -2.48
N TRP A 3 7.19 -5.04 -3.38
CA TRP A 3 7.92 -4.24 -4.37
C TRP A 3 8.07 -5.01 -5.70
N LYS A 4 8.48 -4.30 -6.75
CA LYS A 4 8.77 -4.90 -8.05
C LYS A 4 10.24 -5.31 -8.10
N LYS A 5 10.50 -6.60 -8.22
CA LYS A 5 11.87 -7.16 -8.25
C LYS A 5 12.71 -6.67 -9.43
N GLU A 6 12.06 -6.33 -10.52
CA GLU A 6 12.72 -5.78 -11.72
C GLU A 6 13.22 -4.35 -11.53
N GLU A 7 12.66 -3.62 -10.55
CA GLU A 7 12.99 -2.22 -10.29
C GLU A 7 13.92 -2.06 -9.09
N ALA A 8 13.85 -2.97 -8.10
CA ALA A 8 14.66 -2.86 -6.89
C ALA A 8 14.98 -4.23 -6.27
N LYS A 9 16.20 -4.36 -5.78
CA LYS A 9 16.66 -5.46 -4.91
C LYS A 9 16.58 -4.99 -3.46
N VAL A 10 15.97 -5.80 -2.61
CA VAL A 10 15.83 -5.52 -1.17
C VAL A 10 16.59 -6.60 -0.42
N ASP A 11 17.63 -6.21 0.30
CA ASP A 11 18.46 -7.10 1.10
C ASP A 11 18.13 -6.87 2.59
N LEU A 12 17.58 -7.90 3.26
CA LEU A 12 17.25 -7.86 4.68
C LEU A 12 18.53 -7.72 5.52
N LEU A 13 18.52 -6.79 6.48
CA LEU A 13 19.60 -6.61 7.44
C LEU A 13 19.25 -7.23 8.80
N THR A 14 18.10 -6.87 9.35
CA THR A 14 17.62 -7.40 10.61
C THR A 14 16.10 -7.32 10.70
N ALA A 15 15.52 -8.17 11.55
CA ALA A 15 14.09 -8.17 11.84
C ALA A 15 13.84 -8.50 13.30
N THR A 16 12.86 -7.82 13.89
CA THR A 16 12.29 -8.10 15.22
C THR A 16 10.80 -8.36 15.10
N GLU A 17 10.10 -8.49 16.22
CA GLU A 17 8.62 -8.59 16.23
C GLU A 17 7.94 -7.31 15.70
N GLN A 18 8.62 -6.15 15.75
CA GLN A 18 8.03 -4.85 15.46
C GLN A 18 8.72 -4.10 14.32
N GLU A 19 9.89 -4.53 13.89
CA GLU A 19 10.75 -3.79 12.96
C GLU A 19 11.39 -4.73 11.95
N ILE A 20 11.41 -4.32 10.70
CA ILE A 20 12.18 -4.96 9.63
C ILE A 20 13.04 -3.87 8.99
N HIS A 21 14.35 -4.08 8.99
CA HIS A 21 15.32 -3.15 8.42
C HIS A 21 16.01 -3.80 7.22
N ALA A 22 16.06 -3.08 6.11
CA ALA A 22 16.65 -3.57 4.87
C ALA A 22 17.33 -2.46 4.08
N THR A 23 18.24 -2.85 3.20
CA THR A 23 18.77 -1.96 2.17
C THR A 23 18.02 -2.17 0.86
N VAL A 24 17.79 -1.09 0.14
CA VAL A 24 17.17 -1.09 -1.17
C VAL A 24 18.19 -0.61 -2.19
N LYS A 25 18.50 -1.45 -3.18
CA LYS A 25 19.31 -1.13 -4.34
C LYS A 25 18.42 -0.99 -5.55
N VAL A 26 18.40 0.18 -6.16
CA VAL A 26 17.59 0.42 -7.35
C VAL A 26 18.27 -0.22 -8.56
N CYS A 27 17.58 -1.11 -9.26
CA CYS A 27 18.08 -1.73 -10.48
C CYS A 27 18.37 -0.64 -11.53
N HIS A 28 19.41 -0.84 -12.31
CA HIS A 28 19.86 0.09 -13.36
C HIS A 28 20.31 1.49 -12.87
N SER A 29 20.62 1.64 -11.57
CA SER A 29 21.21 2.83 -11.00
C SER A 29 22.15 2.45 -9.83
N ASN A 30 23.03 3.38 -9.44
CA ASN A 30 23.87 3.21 -8.24
C ASN A 30 23.17 3.70 -6.96
N LEU A 31 21.87 3.94 -7.02
CA LEU A 31 21.11 4.44 -5.88
C LEU A 31 20.91 3.33 -4.84
N ASN A 32 21.29 3.66 -3.62
CA ASN A 32 21.21 2.77 -2.48
C ASN A 32 20.67 3.55 -1.28
N TRP A 33 19.67 2.98 -0.58
CA TRP A 33 19.03 3.63 0.55
C TRP A 33 18.51 2.59 1.55
N PHE A 34 18.17 3.05 2.73
CA PHE A 34 17.74 2.24 3.86
C PHE A 34 16.22 2.32 4.04
N ILE A 35 15.58 1.20 4.36
CA ILE A 35 14.15 1.12 4.62
C ILE A 35 13.89 0.43 5.95
N SER A 36 12.96 0.99 6.72
CA SER A 36 12.42 0.37 7.93
C SER A 36 10.92 0.20 7.79
N ALA A 37 10.45 -1.05 7.84
CA ALA A 37 9.03 -1.38 7.92
C ALA A 37 8.67 -1.64 9.40
N ILE A 38 7.70 -0.87 9.92
CA ILE A 38 7.40 -0.77 11.34
C ILE A 38 5.99 -1.28 11.63
N TYR A 39 5.84 -2.05 12.69
CA TYR A 39 4.57 -2.41 13.31
C TYR A 39 4.67 -2.26 14.81
N VAL A 40 4.33 -1.09 15.33
CA VAL A 40 4.50 -0.75 16.73
C VAL A 40 3.41 -1.39 17.59
N SER A 41 3.80 -2.02 18.67
CA SER A 41 2.86 -2.60 19.65
C SER A 41 1.99 -1.51 20.30
N SER A 42 0.74 -1.84 20.61
CA SER A 42 -0.13 -1.01 21.45
C SER A 42 0.36 -0.92 22.91
N HIS A 43 1.22 -1.85 23.35
CA HIS A 43 1.81 -1.85 24.70
C HIS A 43 2.94 -0.84 24.84
N LEU A 44 2.84 0.05 25.85
CA LEU A 44 3.75 1.17 26.04
C LEU A 44 5.23 0.74 26.13
N VAL A 45 5.55 -0.28 26.91
CA VAL A 45 6.94 -0.75 27.09
C VAL A 45 7.55 -1.24 25.77
N LYS A 46 6.81 -2.07 25.03
CA LYS A 46 7.27 -2.58 23.72
C LYS A 46 7.45 -1.44 22.71
N ARG A 47 6.58 -0.43 22.74
CA ARG A 47 6.67 0.75 21.88
C ARG A 47 7.95 1.57 22.14
N ARG A 48 8.29 1.82 23.40
CA ARG A 48 9.50 2.55 23.79
C ARG A 48 10.78 1.86 23.31
N LEU A 49 10.78 0.53 23.23
CA LEU A 49 11.89 -0.21 22.63
C LEU A 49 12.09 0.17 21.15
N VAL A 50 11.00 0.28 20.39
CA VAL A 50 11.09 0.71 18.98
C VAL A 50 11.68 2.13 18.87
N TRP A 51 11.19 3.07 19.71
CA TRP A 51 11.71 4.45 19.71
C TRP A 51 13.20 4.51 20.05
N SER A 52 13.63 3.70 21.03
CA SER A 52 15.04 3.59 21.39
C SER A 52 15.88 2.98 20.25
N ASN A 53 15.42 1.88 19.65
CA ASN A 53 16.11 1.21 18.55
C ASN A 53 16.28 2.15 17.34
N LEU A 54 15.20 2.84 16.94
CA LEU A 54 15.26 3.78 15.82
C LEU A 54 16.26 4.91 16.08
N SER A 55 16.28 5.45 17.30
CA SER A 55 17.23 6.50 17.70
C SER A 55 18.69 6.00 17.67
N GLU A 56 18.95 4.75 18.07
CA GLU A 56 20.29 4.16 17.97
C GLU A 56 20.68 3.91 16.50
N ILE A 57 19.77 3.39 15.67
CA ILE A 57 20.03 3.19 14.24
C ILE A 57 20.35 4.51 13.54
N ALA A 58 19.66 5.60 13.91
CA ALA A 58 19.91 6.93 13.35
C ALA A 58 21.34 7.43 13.61
N LYS A 59 21.98 6.99 14.70
CA LYS A 59 23.38 7.33 15.03
C LYS A 59 24.41 6.52 14.24
N LEU A 60 24.00 5.33 13.72
CA LEU A 60 24.91 4.39 13.07
C LEU A 60 25.19 4.72 11.60
N HIS A 61 24.30 5.46 10.93
CA HIS A 61 24.46 5.76 9.51
C HIS A 61 23.77 7.06 9.09
N ASN A 62 24.29 7.65 7.99
CA ASN A 62 23.71 8.83 7.33
C ASN A 62 23.10 8.50 5.96
N LEU A 63 22.73 7.24 5.72
CA LEU A 63 22.12 6.83 4.46
C LEU A 63 20.76 7.51 4.25
N PRO A 64 20.33 7.73 3.00
CA PRO A 64 18.95 8.06 2.71
C PRO A 64 18.04 7.01 3.33
N TRP A 65 17.08 7.41 4.18
CA TRP A 65 16.30 6.50 4.99
C TRP A 65 14.81 6.79 4.90
N LEU A 66 14.03 5.76 4.51
CA LEU A 66 12.57 5.75 4.50
C LEU A 66 12.07 4.82 5.60
N MET A 67 11.13 5.30 6.40
CA MET A 67 10.45 4.53 7.43
C MET A 67 8.95 4.55 7.16
N LEU A 68 8.28 3.39 7.22
CA LEU A 68 6.85 3.28 6.94
C LEU A 68 6.21 2.16 7.77
N GLY A 69 4.92 2.29 8.04
CA GLY A 69 4.16 1.23 8.70
C GLY A 69 3.09 1.75 9.63
N ASP A 70 2.63 0.86 10.51
CA ASP A 70 1.68 1.14 11.57
C ASP A 70 2.43 1.51 12.86
N PHE A 71 2.35 2.77 13.24
CA PHE A 71 3.01 3.29 14.45
C PHE A 71 2.14 3.17 15.70
N ASN A 72 0.88 2.75 15.55
CA ASN A 72 -0.10 2.61 16.65
C ASN A 72 -0.17 3.85 17.57
N GLU A 73 0.14 5.04 17.01
CA GLU A 73 0.13 6.32 17.71
C GLU A 73 -0.28 7.47 16.77
N VAL A 74 -0.97 8.44 17.34
CA VAL A 74 -1.33 9.70 16.67
C VAL A 74 -0.45 10.84 17.20
N LEU A 75 -0.12 11.81 16.34
CA LEU A 75 0.74 12.95 16.68
C LEU A 75 -0.08 14.16 17.17
N SER A 76 -1.36 14.23 16.82
CA SER A 76 -2.24 15.33 17.23
C SER A 76 -3.69 14.87 17.34
N SER A 77 -4.52 15.67 18.03
CA SER A 77 -5.96 15.41 18.16
C SER A 77 -6.71 15.43 16.81
N GLU A 78 -6.17 16.15 15.83
CA GLU A 78 -6.75 16.19 14.48
C GLU A 78 -6.69 14.86 13.74
N GLU A 79 -5.78 13.98 14.14
CA GLU A 79 -5.55 12.67 13.53
C GLU A 79 -6.40 11.56 14.13
N LYS A 80 -7.31 11.93 15.04
CA LYS A 80 -8.24 11.02 15.70
C LYS A 80 -9.67 11.57 15.65
N PHE A 81 -10.61 10.67 15.48
CA PHE A 81 -12.04 10.92 15.66
C PHE A 81 -12.61 9.86 16.61
N GLY A 82 -13.37 10.32 17.59
CA GLY A 82 -14.07 9.47 18.55
C GLY A 82 -13.18 8.80 19.61
N GLY A 83 -13.82 8.11 20.54
CA GLY A 83 -13.15 7.48 21.68
C GLY A 83 -12.56 8.48 22.68
N ASN A 84 -11.60 8.03 23.47
CA ASN A 84 -10.92 8.84 24.48
C ASN A 84 -10.00 9.89 23.83
N GLN A 85 -9.70 10.96 24.54
CA GLN A 85 -8.70 11.95 24.13
C GLN A 85 -7.33 11.28 23.91
N ILE A 86 -6.50 11.90 23.07
CA ILE A 86 -5.14 11.45 22.82
C ILE A 86 -4.30 11.52 24.10
N ASN A 87 -3.39 10.59 24.26
CA ASN A 87 -2.39 10.67 25.31
C ASN A 87 -1.22 11.53 24.85
N LEU A 88 -1.17 12.76 25.36
CA LEU A 88 -0.16 13.76 24.94
C LEU A 88 1.28 13.28 25.21
N ASN A 89 1.52 12.59 26.35
CA ASN A 89 2.87 12.10 26.65
C ASN A 89 3.34 11.07 25.62
N ARG A 90 2.45 10.18 25.18
CA ARG A 90 2.76 9.20 24.14
C ARG A 90 3.00 9.85 22.78
N ALA A 91 2.20 10.83 22.44
CA ALA A 91 2.39 11.60 21.19
C ALA A 91 3.71 12.38 21.22
N LEU A 92 4.10 12.94 22.36
CA LEU A 92 5.39 13.61 22.55
C LEU A 92 6.57 12.65 22.44
N GLU A 93 6.52 11.48 23.12
CA GLU A 93 7.57 10.45 23.01
C GLU A 93 7.78 10.02 21.53
N PHE A 94 6.70 9.88 20.77
CA PHE A 94 6.78 9.56 19.35
C PHE A 94 7.41 10.71 18.55
N LYS A 95 6.99 11.95 18.81
CA LYS A 95 7.53 13.14 18.14
C LYS A 95 9.02 13.31 18.42
N GLU A 96 9.46 13.15 19.67
CA GLU A 96 10.87 13.19 20.06
C GLU A 96 11.68 12.13 19.32
N CYS A 97 11.15 10.91 19.18
CA CYS A 97 11.81 9.87 18.38
C CYS A 97 12.00 10.30 16.92
N LEU A 98 10.98 10.89 16.29
CA LEU A 98 11.07 11.37 14.91
C LEU A 98 12.08 12.50 14.76
N GLU A 99 12.13 13.43 15.71
CA GLU A 99 13.09 14.54 15.75
C GLU A 99 14.53 14.01 15.94
N ASN A 100 14.75 13.08 16.86
CA ASN A 100 16.06 12.46 17.08
C ASN A 100 16.59 11.71 15.85
N CYS A 101 15.68 11.12 15.05
CA CYS A 101 16.02 10.43 13.80
C CYS A 101 16.06 11.38 12.58
N ASN A 102 15.79 12.68 12.78
CA ASN A 102 15.66 13.66 11.70
C ASN A 102 14.66 13.24 10.62
N PHE A 103 13.51 12.69 11.02
CA PHE A 103 12.45 12.25 10.13
C PHE A 103 11.37 13.32 9.91
N LEU A 104 10.97 13.45 8.66
CA LEU A 104 9.85 14.31 8.23
C LEU A 104 8.69 13.44 7.73
N ASP A 105 7.47 13.78 8.12
CA ASP A 105 6.26 13.16 7.56
C ASP A 105 6.13 13.54 6.09
N LEU A 106 6.02 12.55 5.21
CA LEU A 106 5.92 12.77 3.76
C LEU A 106 4.51 13.21 3.33
N GLY A 107 3.59 13.36 4.27
CA GLY A 107 2.20 13.67 3.96
C GLY A 107 1.50 12.51 3.25
N PHE A 108 0.32 12.77 2.71
CA PHE A 108 -0.47 11.74 2.02
C PHE A 108 -1.51 12.35 1.07
N ALA A 109 -1.91 11.54 0.10
CA ALA A 109 -3.16 11.70 -0.65
C ALA A 109 -4.13 10.57 -0.23
N GLY A 110 -5.43 10.80 -0.32
CA GLY A 110 -6.40 9.76 0.05
C GLY A 110 -7.19 10.11 1.29
N SER A 111 -7.65 9.11 2.05
CA SER A 111 -8.37 9.30 3.31
C SER A 111 -7.41 9.79 4.39
N LYS A 112 -7.88 10.74 5.25
CA LYS A 112 -7.13 11.24 6.39
C LYS A 112 -6.83 10.13 7.40
N PHE A 113 -7.82 9.30 7.71
CA PHE A 113 -7.69 8.23 8.69
C PHE A 113 -7.32 6.92 8.00
N THR A 114 -6.31 6.26 8.53
CA THR A 114 -5.83 4.98 7.99
C THR A 114 -6.43 3.79 8.68
N TRP A 115 -6.92 3.94 9.90
CA TRP A 115 -7.53 2.88 10.71
C TRP A 115 -8.95 3.22 11.19
N THR A 116 -9.74 2.18 11.45
CA THR A 116 -11.08 2.27 12.03
C THR A 116 -11.42 1.05 12.87
N ASN A 117 -12.14 1.26 13.99
CA ASN A 117 -12.69 0.16 14.76
C ASN A 117 -13.96 -0.48 14.16
N LYS A 118 -14.43 -0.01 12.99
CA LYS A 118 -15.61 -0.50 12.25
C LYS A 118 -16.94 -0.53 13.04
N ARG A 119 -17.04 0.20 14.13
CA ARG A 119 -18.24 0.26 14.99
C ARG A 119 -19.30 1.22 14.43
N PRO A 120 -20.54 1.21 14.98
CA PRO A 120 -21.56 2.23 14.69
C PRO A 120 -21.07 3.63 15.01
N ILE A 121 -21.70 4.65 14.42
CA ILE A 121 -21.31 6.06 14.55
C ILE A 121 -21.17 6.53 16.00
N THR A 122 -22.01 6.03 16.90
CA THR A 122 -22.00 6.38 18.34
C THR A 122 -20.76 5.90 19.09
N SER A 123 -20.05 4.92 18.55
CA SER A 123 -18.83 4.31 19.13
C SER A 123 -17.70 4.16 18.12
N LEU A 124 -17.82 4.90 17.02
CA LEU A 124 -16.82 4.89 15.95
C LEU A 124 -15.55 5.58 16.41
N ILE A 125 -14.41 4.95 16.09
CA ILE A 125 -13.08 5.52 16.25
C ILE A 125 -12.37 5.44 14.91
N LEU A 126 -11.79 6.55 14.48
CA LEU A 126 -10.94 6.65 13.30
C LEU A 126 -9.62 7.26 13.72
N GLU A 127 -8.50 6.71 13.26
CA GLU A 127 -7.16 7.19 13.60
C GLU A 127 -6.23 7.14 12.37
N ARG A 128 -5.23 8.03 12.33
CA ARG A 128 -4.14 7.99 11.37
C ARG A 128 -2.94 7.30 12.02
N LEU A 129 -2.84 5.99 11.92
CA LEU A 129 -1.80 5.16 12.53
C LEU A 129 -0.71 4.78 11.55
N ASP A 130 -1.07 4.57 10.27
CA ASP A 130 -0.17 4.17 9.21
C ASP A 130 0.46 5.41 8.56
N ARG A 131 1.79 5.46 8.47
CA ARG A 131 2.53 6.64 8.02
C ARG A 131 3.78 6.28 7.23
N CYS A 132 4.29 7.30 6.54
CA CYS A 132 5.60 7.27 5.90
C CYS A 132 6.41 8.48 6.32
N PHE A 133 7.61 8.23 6.83
CA PHE A 133 8.59 9.25 7.20
C PHE A 133 9.88 9.04 6.41
N ALA A 134 10.58 10.11 6.13
CA ALA A 134 11.90 10.02 5.53
C ALA A 134 12.84 11.09 6.08
N ASN A 135 14.14 10.79 6.07
CA ASN A 135 15.14 11.79 6.36
C ASN A 135 15.40 12.71 5.15
N PRO A 136 15.99 13.90 5.34
CA PRO A 136 16.24 14.85 4.25
C PRO A 136 17.01 14.25 3.07
N SER A 137 17.97 13.38 3.32
CA SER A 137 18.76 12.71 2.28
C SER A 137 17.89 11.87 1.35
N TRP A 138 16.89 11.16 1.88
CA TRP A 138 15.96 10.40 1.07
C TRP A 138 14.99 11.30 0.30
N ILE A 139 14.50 12.38 0.92
CA ILE A 139 13.62 13.36 0.26
C ILE A 139 14.34 14.02 -0.91
N MET A 140 15.62 14.34 -0.77
CA MET A 140 16.44 14.87 -1.88
C MET A 140 16.64 13.84 -3.00
N LEU A 141 16.69 12.55 -2.65
CA LEU A 141 16.83 11.48 -3.64
C LEU A 141 15.54 11.28 -4.44
N TYR A 142 14.38 11.49 -3.81
CA TYR A 142 13.06 11.30 -4.42
C TYR A 142 12.12 12.50 -4.17
N PRO A 143 12.43 13.69 -4.69
CA PRO A 143 11.66 14.91 -4.40
C PRO A 143 10.23 14.88 -4.93
N GLY A 144 9.95 14.01 -5.89
CA GLY A 144 8.61 13.79 -6.43
C GLY A 144 7.88 12.56 -5.88
N ALA A 145 8.38 11.97 -4.80
CA ALA A 145 7.71 10.83 -4.19
C ALA A 145 6.32 11.20 -3.67
N THR A 146 5.35 10.29 -3.86
CA THR A 146 3.98 10.50 -3.39
C THR A 146 3.51 9.32 -2.57
N ILE A 147 2.86 9.63 -1.45
CA ILE A 147 2.24 8.67 -0.55
C ILE A 147 0.73 8.71 -0.77
N THR A 148 0.11 7.56 -0.94
CA THR A 148 -1.34 7.47 -1.13
C THR A 148 -1.93 6.43 -0.20
N HIS A 149 -2.87 6.84 0.64
CA HIS A 149 -3.73 5.91 1.37
C HIS A 149 -4.76 5.33 0.41
N LEU A 150 -4.61 4.04 0.10
CA LEU A 150 -5.56 3.34 -0.74
C LEU A 150 -6.85 3.04 0.03
N PRO A 151 -8.00 2.86 -0.66
CA PRO A 151 -9.25 2.53 0.01
C PRO A 151 -9.14 1.25 0.86
N ARG A 152 -9.64 1.31 2.09
CA ARG A 152 -9.86 0.13 2.92
C ARG A 152 -10.93 -0.73 2.27
N THR A 153 -10.64 -2.00 2.17
CA THR A 153 -11.60 -2.98 1.64
C THR A 153 -12.01 -3.96 2.74
N PHE A 154 -11.25 -5.02 2.95
CA PHE A 154 -11.55 -6.05 3.94
C PHE A 154 -10.79 -5.86 5.27
N SER A 155 -9.74 -5.04 5.27
CA SER A 155 -8.97 -4.69 6.47
C SER A 155 -9.60 -3.49 7.20
N ASP A 156 -9.27 -3.32 8.47
CA ASP A 156 -9.51 -2.10 9.26
C ASP A 156 -8.45 -1.02 9.00
N HIS A 157 -7.33 -1.37 8.32
CA HIS A 157 -6.30 -0.45 7.87
C HIS A 157 -6.38 -0.13 6.38
N CYS A 158 -5.90 1.07 6.00
CA CYS A 158 -5.65 1.46 4.62
C CYS A 158 -4.29 0.93 4.15
N PRO A 159 -4.21 0.26 2.99
CA PRO A 159 -2.92 0.02 2.38
C PRO A 159 -2.25 1.35 1.98
N ILE A 160 -0.95 1.49 2.22
CA ILE A 160 -0.16 2.63 1.78
C ILE A 160 0.56 2.31 0.48
N LEU A 161 0.39 3.15 -0.52
CA LEU A 161 1.12 3.10 -1.78
C LEU A 161 2.14 4.23 -1.84
N ILE A 162 3.41 3.87 -1.98
CA ILE A 162 4.50 4.81 -2.25
C ILE A 162 4.85 4.73 -3.73
N LYS A 163 4.84 5.88 -4.41
CA LYS A 163 5.33 6.01 -5.77
C LYS A 163 6.58 6.85 -5.75
N LEU A 164 7.69 6.26 -6.12
CA LEU A 164 8.94 6.95 -6.40
C LEU A 164 8.83 7.43 -7.85
N LEU A 165 8.77 8.72 -8.09
CA LEU A 165 8.83 9.28 -9.44
C LEU A 165 10.27 9.13 -9.95
N GLY A 166 10.58 7.95 -10.47
CA GLY A 166 11.69 7.72 -11.37
C GLY A 166 11.21 7.86 -12.81
N THR A 167 12.09 8.20 -13.72
CA THR A 167 11.90 8.29 -15.17
C THR A 167 10.90 7.23 -15.65
N ARG A 168 9.89 7.67 -16.44
CA ARG A 168 8.99 6.78 -17.19
C ARG A 168 9.85 5.80 -17.99
N THR A 169 10.06 4.62 -17.47
CA THR A 169 10.49 3.51 -18.31
C THR A 169 9.34 3.24 -19.26
N ASN A 170 9.59 3.42 -20.54
CA ASN A 170 8.65 3.03 -21.60
C ASN A 170 8.15 1.63 -21.29
N VAL A 171 6.83 1.47 -21.26
CA VAL A 171 6.17 0.19 -21.06
C VAL A 171 6.54 -0.70 -22.25
N THR A 172 7.66 -1.38 -22.14
CA THR A 172 8.04 -2.45 -23.04
C THR A 172 6.98 -3.54 -22.95
N ASN A 173 6.66 -4.17 -24.07
CA ASN A 173 5.68 -5.24 -24.23
C ASN A 173 5.71 -6.20 -23.03
N LYS A 174 4.66 -6.14 -22.19
CA LYS A 174 4.52 -7.07 -21.06
C LYS A 174 4.42 -8.48 -21.63
N PRO A 175 5.21 -9.43 -21.13
CA PRO A 175 5.10 -10.82 -21.54
C PRO A 175 3.69 -11.34 -21.29
N PHE A 176 3.28 -12.34 -22.05
CA PHE A 176 2.01 -13.00 -21.84
C PHE A 176 2.04 -13.77 -20.51
N HIS A 177 1.09 -13.48 -19.63
CA HIS A 177 0.90 -14.21 -18.38
C HIS A 177 -0.40 -14.99 -18.45
N PHE A 178 -0.31 -16.30 -18.18
CA PHE A 178 -1.46 -17.17 -18.02
C PHE A 178 -2.09 -16.94 -16.64
N HIS A 179 -3.41 -16.80 -16.58
CA HIS A 179 -4.13 -16.66 -15.31
C HIS A 179 -4.86 -17.96 -14.97
N THR A 180 -4.54 -18.56 -13.83
CA THR A 180 -5.15 -19.82 -13.35
C THR A 180 -6.68 -19.75 -13.21
N MET A 181 -7.23 -18.56 -12.94
CA MET A 181 -8.69 -18.36 -12.88
C MET A 181 -9.40 -18.68 -14.20
N TRP A 182 -8.71 -18.65 -15.35
CA TRP A 182 -9.30 -19.01 -16.65
C TRP A 182 -9.71 -20.46 -16.70
N LEU A 183 -8.98 -21.36 -16.01
CA LEU A 183 -9.29 -22.79 -15.94
C LEU A 183 -10.64 -23.06 -15.29
N LEU A 184 -11.11 -22.17 -14.43
CA LEU A 184 -12.40 -22.29 -13.73
C LEU A 184 -13.57 -21.75 -14.57
N HIS A 185 -13.30 -21.07 -15.69
CA HIS A 185 -14.36 -20.48 -16.50
C HIS A 185 -14.94 -21.50 -17.51
N PRO A 186 -16.27 -21.70 -17.55
CA PRO A 186 -16.90 -22.74 -18.38
C PRO A 186 -16.58 -22.65 -19.88
N GLN A 187 -16.33 -21.46 -20.39
CA GLN A 187 -16.01 -21.23 -21.82
C GLN A 187 -14.53 -21.45 -22.16
N PHE A 188 -13.63 -21.50 -21.18
CA PHE A 188 -12.20 -21.57 -21.46
C PHE A 188 -11.78 -22.82 -22.25
N PRO A 189 -12.29 -24.05 -21.97
CA PRO A 189 -11.98 -25.24 -22.77
C PRO A 189 -12.31 -25.07 -24.26
N LYS A 190 -13.40 -24.33 -24.58
CA LYS A 190 -13.76 -24.01 -25.97
C LYS A 190 -12.72 -23.11 -26.63
N VAL A 191 -12.27 -22.07 -25.94
CA VAL A 191 -11.22 -21.15 -26.43
C VAL A 191 -9.92 -21.90 -26.72
N VAL A 192 -9.56 -22.83 -25.85
CA VAL A 192 -8.38 -23.70 -26.04
C VAL A 192 -8.55 -24.58 -27.29
N LYS A 193 -9.65 -25.30 -27.41
CA LYS A 193 -9.93 -26.17 -28.57
C LYS A 193 -9.87 -25.41 -29.87
N GLU A 194 -10.51 -24.26 -29.96
CA GLU A 194 -10.51 -23.42 -31.18
C GLU A 194 -9.12 -22.91 -31.54
N ALA A 195 -8.28 -22.64 -30.55
CA ALA A 195 -6.91 -22.16 -30.79
C ALA A 195 -5.98 -23.27 -31.25
N TRP A 196 -6.22 -24.51 -30.81
CA TRP A 196 -5.39 -25.70 -31.14
C TRP A 196 -5.87 -26.45 -32.37
N PHE A 197 -6.97 -26.06 -32.97
CA PHE A 197 -7.50 -26.75 -34.15
C PHE A 197 -6.73 -26.35 -35.43
N GLY A 198 -6.25 -27.36 -36.19
CA GLY A 198 -5.62 -27.20 -37.51
C GLY A 198 -4.15 -27.61 -37.57
N ASN A 199 -3.63 -27.80 -38.79
CA ASN A 199 -2.27 -28.25 -39.06
C ASN A 199 -1.29 -27.06 -39.07
N ARG A 200 -0.99 -26.48 -37.91
CA ARG A 200 -0.10 -25.33 -37.75
C ARG A 200 1.17 -25.72 -36.99
N SER A 201 2.26 -25.00 -37.20
CA SER A 201 3.47 -25.17 -36.39
C SER A 201 3.16 -24.79 -34.93
N LEU A 202 3.84 -25.43 -33.96
CA LEU A 202 3.64 -25.17 -32.54
C LEU A 202 3.79 -23.67 -32.17
N SER A 203 4.77 -23.00 -32.75
CA SER A 203 4.98 -21.56 -32.56
C SER A 203 3.78 -20.72 -33.03
N SER A 204 3.20 -21.06 -34.19
CA SER A 204 2.02 -20.39 -34.73
C SER A 204 0.78 -20.64 -33.89
N VAL A 205 0.61 -21.85 -33.33
CA VAL A 205 -0.49 -22.22 -32.42
C VAL A 205 -0.40 -21.42 -31.13
N ILE A 206 0.79 -21.33 -30.52
CA ILE A 206 1.01 -20.57 -29.29
C ILE A 206 0.72 -19.09 -29.50
N SER A 207 1.19 -18.52 -30.60
CA SER A 207 0.96 -17.12 -30.93
C SER A 207 -0.54 -16.83 -31.13
N TYR A 208 -1.24 -17.68 -31.87
CA TYR A 208 -2.68 -17.58 -32.12
C TYR A 208 -3.49 -17.75 -30.84
N PHE A 209 -3.15 -18.76 -30.02
CA PHE A 209 -3.73 -18.95 -28.70
C PHE A 209 -3.58 -17.71 -27.80
N THR A 210 -2.37 -17.15 -27.77
CA THR A 210 -2.08 -15.94 -26.97
C THR A 210 -2.99 -14.77 -27.37
N ILE A 211 -3.18 -14.54 -28.67
CA ILE A 211 -4.07 -13.48 -29.18
C ILE A 211 -5.53 -13.78 -28.84
N LYS A 212 -5.98 -15.00 -29.10
CA LYS A 212 -7.37 -15.43 -28.81
C LYS A 212 -7.71 -15.30 -27.32
N VAL A 213 -6.85 -15.78 -26.45
CA VAL A 213 -7.07 -15.72 -24.99
C VAL A 213 -7.03 -14.26 -24.49
N LYS A 214 -6.16 -13.41 -25.02
CA LYS A 214 -6.15 -11.98 -24.67
C LYS A 214 -7.48 -11.31 -25.03
N ASN A 215 -8.01 -11.56 -26.25
CA ASN A 215 -9.29 -11.00 -26.68
C ASN A 215 -10.44 -11.54 -25.83
N TRP A 216 -10.53 -12.85 -25.65
CA TRP A 216 -11.52 -13.49 -24.79
C TRP A 216 -11.46 -12.96 -23.34
N ASN A 217 -10.27 -12.79 -22.78
CA ASN A 217 -10.10 -12.22 -21.44
C ASN A 217 -10.64 -10.78 -21.36
N ILE A 218 -10.46 -9.96 -22.40
CA ILE A 218 -11.04 -8.62 -22.44
C ILE A 218 -12.56 -8.67 -22.54
N GLU A 219 -13.10 -9.56 -23.34
CA GLU A 219 -14.57 -9.73 -23.49
C GLU A 219 -15.24 -10.22 -22.20
N VAL A 220 -14.67 -11.24 -21.57
CA VAL A 220 -15.26 -11.89 -20.39
C VAL A 220 -14.94 -11.14 -19.10
N PHE A 221 -13.67 -10.72 -18.89
CA PHE A 221 -13.19 -10.14 -17.63
C PHE A 221 -12.90 -8.63 -17.71
N GLY A 222 -12.85 -8.05 -18.90
CA GLY A 222 -12.54 -6.62 -19.06
C GLY A 222 -13.55 -5.73 -18.32
N ASN A 223 -14.82 -6.05 -18.35
CA ASN A 223 -15.86 -5.35 -17.61
C ASN A 223 -15.69 -5.52 -16.08
N LEU A 224 -15.20 -6.66 -15.61
CA LEU A 224 -14.96 -6.93 -14.19
C LEU A 224 -13.86 -6.01 -13.63
N PHE A 225 -12.73 -5.87 -14.33
CA PHE A 225 -11.65 -4.97 -13.92
C PHE A 225 -12.08 -3.50 -13.92
N SER A 226 -12.86 -3.08 -14.92
CA SER A 226 -13.42 -1.73 -14.98
C SER A 226 -14.42 -1.49 -13.86
N ARG A 227 -15.26 -2.48 -13.56
CA ARG A 227 -16.22 -2.44 -12.44
C ARG A 227 -15.50 -2.35 -11.10
N LYS A 228 -14.49 -3.20 -10.88
CA LYS A 228 -13.65 -3.17 -9.66
C LYS A 228 -12.99 -1.79 -9.48
N ARG A 229 -12.35 -1.26 -10.54
CA ARG A 229 -11.73 0.08 -10.49
C ARG A 229 -12.72 1.17 -10.13
N ARG A 230 -13.94 1.14 -10.70
CA ARG A 230 -15.00 2.10 -10.42
C ARG A 230 -15.49 2.00 -8.97
N VAL A 231 -15.68 0.78 -8.45
CA VAL A 231 -16.08 0.56 -7.06
C VAL A 231 -15.00 1.06 -6.09
N LEU A 232 -13.72 0.75 -6.36
CA LEU A 232 -12.59 1.23 -5.54
C LEU A 232 -12.48 2.76 -5.56
N ALA A 233 -12.68 3.42 -6.70
CA ALA A 233 -12.66 4.88 -6.79
C ALA A 233 -13.80 5.51 -5.97
N ARG A 234 -15.02 4.94 -6.05
CA ARG A 234 -16.18 5.39 -5.24
C ARG A 234 -15.92 5.15 -3.74
N LEU A 235 -15.39 4.00 -3.38
CA LEU A 235 -15.05 3.68 -1.99
C LEU A 235 -14.04 4.67 -1.41
N GLY A 236 -12.99 4.98 -2.16
CA GLY A 236 -12.01 6.00 -1.77
C GLY A 236 -12.63 7.39 -1.61
N GLY A 237 -13.57 7.77 -2.48
CA GLY A 237 -14.33 9.02 -2.34
C GLY A 237 -15.19 9.05 -1.07
N VAL A 238 -15.89 7.96 -0.77
CA VAL A 238 -16.71 7.84 0.44
C VAL A 238 -15.85 7.91 1.71
N GLN A 239 -14.71 7.20 1.74
CA GLN A 239 -13.80 7.21 2.90
C GLN A 239 -13.17 8.60 3.14
N LYS A 240 -12.89 9.36 2.07
CA LYS A 240 -12.50 10.77 2.20
C LYS A 240 -13.64 11.63 2.76
N ALA A 241 -14.87 11.43 2.26
CA ALA A 241 -16.04 12.17 2.74
C ALA A 241 -16.32 11.88 4.21
N ILE A 242 -16.20 10.63 4.68
CA ILE A 242 -16.30 10.26 6.09
C ILE A 242 -15.28 11.01 6.95
N ALA A 243 -14.07 11.20 6.45
CA ALA A 243 -13.01 11.92 7.17
C ALA A 243 -13.28 13.43 7.31
N CYS A 244 -14.05 14.01 6.38
CA CYS A 244 -14.41 15.44 6.40
C CYS A 244 -15.74 15.70 7.09
N ASN A 245 -16.73 14.85 6.85
CA ASN A 245 -18.09 14.99 7.37
C ASN A 245 -18.70 13.61 7.62
N LEU A 246 -18.62 13.18 8.87
CA LEU A 246 -19.11 11.88 9.28
C LEU A 246 -20.65 11.86 9.23
N SER A 247 -21.20 10.92 8.46
CA SER A 247 -22.63 10.68 8.41
C SER A 247 -22.95 9.18 8.37
N GLU A 248 -24.09 8.81 8.93
CA GLU A 248 -24.55 7.42 8.90
C GLU A 248 -24.81 6.92 7.47
N ALA A 249 -25.23 7.81 6.58
CA ALA A 249 -25.42 7.52 5.17
C ALA A 249 -24.11 7.12 4.49
N PHE A 250 -23.01 7.82 4.75
CA PHE A 250 -21.70 7.47 4.20
C PHE A 250 -21.16 6.15 4.78
N LEU A 251 -21.37 5.86 6.06
CA LEU A 251 -20.98 4.59 6.66
C LEU A 251 -21.78 3.41 6.09
N LYS A 252 -23.07 3.59 5.83
CA LYS A 252 -23.92 2.59 5.15
C LYS A 252 -23.45 2.37 3.71
N LEU A 253 -23.12 3.46 3.00
CA LEU A 253 -22.61 3.38 1.63
C LEU A 253 -21.25 2.71 1.55
N GLU A 254 -20.33 2.97 2.48
CA GLU A 254 -19.03 2.29 2.59
C GLU A 254 -19.23 0.77 2.71
N LYS A 255 -20.07 0.32 3.67
CA LYS A 255 -20.38 -1.11 3.86
C LYS A 255 -20.99 -1.75 2.61
N LEU A 256 -21.90 -1.03 1.95
CA LEU A 256 -22.53 -1.52 0.70
C LEU A 256 -21.52 -1.68 -0.43
N LEU A 257 -20.61 -0.71 -0.61
CA LEU A 257 -19.56 -0.76 -1.64
C LEU A 257 -18.57 -1.91 -1.39
N ILE A 258 -18.18 -2.15 -0.13
CA ILE A 258 -17.31 -3.28 0.23
C ILE A 258 -18.01 -4.61 -0.05
N ARG A 259 -19.28 -4.76 0.33
CA ARG A 259 -20.08 -5.99 0.11
C ARG A 259 -20.26 -6.32 -1.38
N ASN A 260 -20.38 -5.30 -2.23
CA ASN A 260 -20.61 -5.44 -3.67
C ASN A 260 -19.31 -5.44 -4.49
N MET A 261 -18.16 -5.62 -3.83
CA MET A 261 -16.89 -5.73 -4.51
C MET A 261 -16.82 -7.06 -5.29
N PRO A 262 -16.49 -7.01 -6.59
CA PRO A 262 -16.39 -8.21 -7.42
C PRO A 262 -15.18 -9.07 -7.07
#